data_0bf1d3e137353de346a7328093b951ed
#
_entry.id   0bf1d3e137353de346a7328093b951ed
#
_cell.length_a   1.000
_cell.length_b   1.000
_cell.length_c   1.000
_cell.angle_alpha   90.00
_cell.angle_beta   90.00
_cell.angle_gamma   90.00
#
_symmetry.space_group_name_H-M   'P 1'
#
loop_
_entity.id
_entity.type
_entity.pdbx_description
1 polymer ?
#
loop_
_entity_poly.entity_id
_entity_poly.type
_entity_poly.pdbx_seq_one_letter_code
_entity_poly.pdbx_strand_id
1 'polypeptide(L)'
;MSDRVEQLIALGREHYNANEYERAEPFLAEAASARPSFPDLYNMLGVIYHAQGRFSDAEEAFENALRLNPRYTEAALNLSVTYNDRGKYERAREVYTRAVSASVGQPNALDRFARGKLANMHADLGAAYAGLAMFDEAVREYSKALDLCPDFADLRVRLGNVYRDMGMFHAAVAEFEHAKKLRPDFVPARIHLGVTLFSLGRRDAALVEWTEVLKVDPENKSAKLYIRMVNDEHGPKPGSALPR
;
A
#
# COMPACT_ATOMS: atom_id res chain seq x y z
N MET A 1 27.89 22.94 -23.42
CA MET A 1 27.33 21.53 -23.38
C MET A 1 26.79 21.16 -22.01
N SER A 2 27.47 21.52 -20.90
CA SER A 2 26.99 21.21 -19.54
C SER A 2 25.58 21.76 -19.27
N ASP A 3 25.35 23.04 -19.55
CA ASP A 3 24.08 23.73 -19.25
C ASP A 3 22.88 23.15 -19.99
N ARG A 4 23.06 22.68 -21.23
CA ARG A 4 21.98 22.04 -22.01
C ARG A 4 21.54 20.69 -21.35
N VAL A 5 22.51 19.90 -20.93
CA VAL A 5 22.21 18.60 -20.27
C VAL A 5 21.52 18.82 -18.94
N GLU A 6 21.92 19.82 -18.17
CA GLU A 6 21.27 20.18 -16.91
C GLU A 6 19.83 20.67 -17.12
N GLN A 7 19.57 21.44 -18.16
CA GLN A 7 18.24 21.85 -18.58
C GLN A 7 17.36 20.63 -18.95
N LEU A 8 17.91 19.69 -19.75
CA LEU A 8 17.19 18.45 -20.08
C LEU A 8 16.83 17.63 -18.84
N ILE A 9 17.76 17.49 -17.89
CA ILE A 9 17.52 16.79 -16.62
C ILE A 9 16.44 17.52 -15.81
N ALA A 10 16.49 18.85 -15.73
CA ALA A 10 15.51 19.63 -14.99
C ALA A 10 14.10 19.48 -15.56
N LEU A 11 13.94 19.67 -16.87
CA LEU A 11 12.65 19.52 -17.57
C LEU A 11 12.13 18.07 -17.49
N GLY A 12 13.01 17.09 -17.69
CA GLY A 12 12.65 15.69 -17.58
C GLY A 12 12.16 15.33 -16.18
N ARG A 13 12.82 15.83 -15.14
CA ARG A 13 12.40 15.62 -13.74
C ARG A 13 11.09 16.34 -13.41
N GLU A 14 10.88 17.54 -13.92
CA GLU A 14 9.64 18.30 -13.74
C GLU A 14 8.44 17.50 -14.27
N HIS A 15 8.50 17.07 -15.53
CA HIS A 15 7.46 16.23 -16.13
C HIS A 15 7.32 14.86 -15.44
N TYR A 16 8.43 14.23 -15.05
CA TYR A 16 8.42 12.98 -14.30
C TYR A 16 7.67 13.10 -12.98
N ASN A 17 7.96 14.15 -12.20
CA ASN A 17 7.31 14.42 -10.92
C ASN A 17 5.82 14.78 -11.07
N ALA A 18 5.44 15.33 -12.21
CA ALA A 18 4.05 15.58 -12.59
C ALA A 18 3.33 14.33 -13.14
N ASN A 19 4.02 13.17 -13.23
CA ASN A 19 3.56 11.93 -13.88
C ASN A 19 3.23 12.09 -15.38
N GLU A 20 3.77 13.11 -16.03
CA GLU A 20 3.67 13.36 -17.47
C GLU A 20 4.73 12.56 -18.24
N TYR A 21 4.66 11.23 -18.15
CA TYR A 21 5.72 10.32 -18.58
C TYR A 21 6.06 10.43 -20.08
N GLU A 22 5.06 10.62 -20.93
CA GLU A 22 5.28 10.81 -22.37
C GLU A 22 6.10 12.04 -22.70
N ARG A 23 6.00 13.10 -21.87
CA ARG A 23 6.77 14.32 -22.00
C ARG A 23 8.13 14.22 -21.32
N ALA A 24 8.25 13.48 -20.24
CA ALA A 24 9.50 13.28 -19.51
C ALA A 24 10.51 12.44 -20.30
N GLU A 25 10.03 11.38 -20.97
CA GLU A 25 10.88 10.40 -21.67
C GLU A 25 11.91 11.02 -22.61
N PRO A 26 11.57 11.86 -23.60
CA PRO A 26 12.52 12.37 -24.56
C PRO A 26 13.64 13.20 -23.89
N PHE A 27 13.31 14.00 -22.88
CA PHE A 27 14.31 14.80 -22.17
C PHE A 27 15.27 13.92 -21.37
N LEU A 28 14.74 12.92 -20.66
CA LEU A 28 15.56 12.01 -19.85
C LEU A 28 16.41 11.07 -20.72
N ALA A 29 15.90 10.62 -21.86
CA ALA A 29 16.65 9.80 -22.81
C ALA A 29 17.81 10.56 -23.46
N GLU A 30 17.58 11.82 -23.88
CA GLU A 30 18.64 12.69 -24.41
C GLU A 30 19.69 12.97 -23.31
N ALA A 31 19.24 13.23 -22.08
CA ALA A 31 20.14 13.45 -20.95
C ALA A 31 20.98 12.21 -20.62
N ALA A 32 20.38 11.01 -20.60
CA ALA A 32 21.08 9.75 -20.36
C ALA A 32 22.11 9.43 -21.44
N SER A 33 21.81 9.76 -22.71
CA SER A 33 22.74 9.62 -23.81
C SER A 33 23.94 10.56 -23.67
N ALA A 34 23.72 11.79 -23.18
CA ALA A 34 24.76 12.77 -22.95
C ALA A 34 25.57 12.53 -21.67
N ARG A 35 24.97 11.91 -20.65
CA ARG A 35 25.61 11.57 -19.37
C ARG A 35 25.31 10.11 -18.99
N PRO A 36 25.93 9.12 -19.63
CA PRO A 36 25.64 7.71 -19.43
C PRO A 36 26.08 7.16 -18.05
N SER A 37 26.73 7.94 -17.22
CA SER A 37 27.18 7.57 -15.88
C SER A 37 26.21 7.97 -14.75
N PHE A 38 25.03 8.48 -15.09
CA PHE A 38 24.04 8.96 -14.10
C PHE A 38 22.97 7.90 -13.83
N PRO A 39 23.02 7.15 -12.71
CA PRO A 39 22.09 6.06 -12.44
C PRO A 39 20.64 6.53 -12.27
N ASP A 40 20.42 7.75 -11.76
CA ASP A 40 19.08 8.30 -11.53
C ASP A 40 18.29 8.45 -12.84
N LEU A 41 18.97 8.81 -13.95
CA LEU A 41 18.31 8.94 -15.25
C LEU A 41 17.76 7.61 -15.74
N TYR A 42 18.54 6.56 -15.57
CA TYR A 42 18.12 5.20 -15.95
C TYR A 42 17.00 4.68 -15.02
N ASN A 43 17.04 5.01 -13.73
CA ASN A 43 15.93 4.65 -12.83
C ASN A 43 14.63 5.36 -13.24
N MET A 44 14.67 6.66 -13.52
CA MET A 44 13.49 7.41 -13.98
C MET A 44 12.95 6.86 -15.31
N LEU A 45 13.84 6.59 -16.30
CA LEU A 45 13.44 5.96 -17.57
C LEU A 45 12.83 4.57 -17.35
N GLY A 46 13.41 3.77 -16.47
CA GLY A 46 12.84 2.47 -16.09
C GLY A 46 11.43 2.56 -15.53
N VAL A 47 11.17 3.54 -14.67
CA VAL A 47 9.82 3.80 -14.12
C VAL A 47 8.85 4.21 -15.23
N ILE A 48 9.27 5.09 -16.13
CA ILE A 48 8.47 5.53 -17.30
C ILE A 48 8.11 4.32 -18.18
N TYR A 49 9.11 3.52 -18.57
CA TYR A 49 8.91 2.35 -19.43
C TYR A 49 7.99 1.31 -18.76
N HIS A 50 8.18 1.08 -17.47
CA HIS A 50 7.32 0.19 -16.70
C HIS A 50 5.86 0.68 -16.70
N ALA A 51 5.63 1.96 -16.44
CA ALA A 51 4.29 2.57 -16.45
C ALA A 51 3.61 2.50 -17.83
N GLN A 52 4.40 2.52 -18.91
CA GLN A 52 3.91 2.34 -20.28
C GLN A 52 3.74 0.87 -20.71
N GLY A 53 3.99 -0.10 -19.81
CA GLY A 53 3.95 -1.54 -20.12
C GLY A 53 5.14 -2.04 -20.95
N ARG A 54 6.16 -1.22 -21.17
CA ARG A 54 7.39 -1.55 -21.90
C ARG A 54 8.38 -2.24 -20.96
N PHE A 55 7.99 -3.40 -20.44
CA PHE A 55 8.72 -4.09 -19.38
C PHE A 55 10.15 -4.51 -19.75
N SER A 56 10.42 -4.78 -21.03
CA SER A 56 11.79 -5.11 -21.50
C SER A 56 12.72 -3.92 -21.39
N ASP A 57 12.25 -2.75 -21.82
CA ASP A 57 13.01 -1.50 -21.78
C ASP A 57 13.20 -1.06 -20.31
N ALA A 58 12.19 -1.25 -19.48
CA ALA A 58 12.27 -0.99 -18.04
C ALA A 58 13.33 -1.87 -17.34
N GLU A 59 13.36 -3.17 -17.65
CA GLU A 59 14.36 -4.11 -17.15
C GLU A 59 15.77 -3.61 -17.49
N GLU A 60 16.02 -3.30 -18.77
CA GLU A 60 17.33 -2.82 -19.22
C GLU A 60 17.73 -1.51 -18.53
N ALA A 61 16.79 -0.58 -18.40
CA ALA A 61 17.05 0.70 -17.75
C ALA A 61 17.43 0.52 -16.27
N PHE A 62 16.67 -0.29 -15.52
CA PHE A 62 16.98 -0.56 -14.10
C PHE A 62 18.29 -1.34 -13.94
N GLU A 63 18.60 -2.30 -14.82
CA GLU A 63 19.89 -3.00 -14.81
C GLU A 63 21.05 -2.04 -15.06
N ASN A 64 20.90 -1.06 -15.99
CA ASN A 64 21.87 0.00 -16.21
C ASN A 64 22.06 0.88 -14.96
N ALA A 65 20.97 1.25 -14.28
CA ALA A 65 21.05 2.00 -13.03
C ALA A 65 21.85 1.24 -11.96
N LEU A 66 21.59 -0.07 -11.81
CA LEU A 66 22.26 -0.95 -10.83
C LEU A 66 23.72 -1.25 -11.22
N ARG A 67 24.04 -1.32 -12.51
CA ARG A 67 25.42 -1.45 -12.97
C ARG A 67 26.26 -0.24 -12.60
N LEU A 68 25.67 0.97 -12.66
CA LEU A 68 26.31 2.22 -12.29
C LEU A 68 26.38 2.41 -10.76
N ASN A 69 25.31 2.04 -10.06
CA ASN A 69 25.22 2.09 -8.60
C ASN A 69 24.64 0.77 -8.06
N PRO A 70 25.47 -0.22 -7.71
CA PRO A 70 25.02 -1.52 -7.18
C PRO A 70 24.22 -1.44 -5.87
N ARG A 71 24.29 -0.31 -5.16
CA ARG A 71 23.54 -0.06 -3.92
C ARG A 71 22.30 0.80 -4.13
N TYR A 72 21.88 1.02 -5.37
CA TYR A 72 20.70 1.82 -5.65
C TYR A 72 19.43 1.02 -5.34
N THR A 73 19.02 1.08 -4.07
CA THR A 73 17.91 0.29 -3.52
C THR A 73 16.60 0.51 -4.29
N GLU A 74 16.29 1.76 -4.65
CA GLU A 74 15.08 2.08 -5.40
C GLU A 74 15.05 1.38 -6.77
N ALA A 75 16.14 1.47 -7.53
CA ALA A 75 16.24 0.80 -8.82
C ALA A 75 16.13 -0.73 -8.68
N ALA A 76 16.72 -1.31 -7.62
CA ALA A 76 16.62 -2.74 -7.35
C ALA A 76 15.17 -3.17 -7.04
N LEU A 77 14.44 -2.38 -6.25
CA LEU A 77 13.04 -2.64 -5.96
C LEU A 77 12.16 -2.52 -7.22
N ASN A 78 12.38 -1.48 -8.02
CA ASN A 78 11.68 -1.29 -9.29
C ASN A 78 11.95 -2.46 -10.25
N LEU A 79 13.20 -2.92 -10.32
CA LEU A 79 13.58 -4.08 -11.13
C LEU A 79 12.90 -5.35 -10.63
N SER A 80 12.81 -5.56 -9.31
CA SER A 80 12.14 -6.75 -8.76
C SER A 80 10.64 -6.79 -9.11
N VAL A 81 9.96 -5.63 -9.09
CA VAL A 81 8.57 -5.50 -9.56
C VAL A 81 8.48 -5.82 -11.04
N THR A 82 9.35 -5.22 -11.86
CA THR A 82 9.38 -5.47 -13.31
C THR A 82 9.62 -6.95 -13.64
N TYR A 83 10.49 -7.62 -12.89
CA TYR A 83 10.72 -9.06 -13.04
C TYR A 83 9.48 -9.88 -12.67
N ASN A 84 8.75 -9.52 -11.62
CA ASN A 84 7.49 -10.18 -11.25
C ASN A 84 6.44 -10.04 -12.36
N ASP A 85 6.27 -8.85 -12.92
CA ASP A 85 5.31 -8.61 -14.01
C ASP A 85 5.67 -9.37 -15.30
N ARG A 86 6.95 -9.70 -15.46
CA ARG A 86 7.44 -10.56 -16.54
C ARG A 86 7.46 -12.06 -16.22
N GLY A 87 6.99 -12.47 -15.05
CA GLY A 87 7.01 -13.87 -14.59
C GLY A 87 8.40 -14.40 -14.22
N LYS A 88 9.41 -13.53 -14.09
CA LYS A 88 10.79 -13.89 -13.71
C LYS A 88 10.98 -13.93 -12.19
N TYR A 89 10.18 -14.72 -11.50
CA TYR A 89 10.04 -14.71 -10.03
C TYR A 89 11.34 -14.96 -9.27
N GLU A 90 12.19 -15.86 -9.75
CA GLU A 90 13.47 -16.15 -9.08
C GLU A 90 14.42 -14.93 -9.14
N ARG A 91 14.50 -14.25 -10.29
CA ARG A 91 15.29 -13.02 -10.43
C ARG A 91 14.74 -11.89 -9.57
N ALA A 92 13.41 -11.75 -9.54
CA ALA A 92 12.75 -10.78 -8.69
C ALA A 92 13.15 -10.97 -7.23
N ARG A 93 13.06 -12.21 -6.73
CA ARG A 93 13.44 -12.58 -5.36
C ARG A 93 14.91 -12.33 -5.07
N GLU A 94 15.80 -12.67 -6.01
CA GLU A 94 17.25 -12.46 -5.83
C GLU A 94 17.59 -10.97 -5.69
N VAL A 95 17.10 -10.13 -6.62
CA VAL A 95 17.35 -8.68 -6.61
C VAL A 95 16.75 -8.04 -5.36
N TYR A 96 15.52 -8.43 -5.00
CA TYR A 96 14.84 -7.99 -3.79
C TYR A 96 15.66 -8.32 -2.53
N THR A 97 16.07 -9.59 -2.37
CA THR A 97 16.82 -10.04 -1.19
C THR A 97 18.14 -9.29 -1.07
N ARG A 98 18.82 -9.04 -2.18
CA ARG A 98 20.07 -8.26 -2.22
C ARG A 98 19.84 -6.81 -1.77
N ALA A 99 18.79 -6.16 -2.27
CA ALA A 99 18.43 -4.79 -1.91
C ALA A 99 18.13 -4.66 -0.42
N VAL A 100 17.33 -5.58 0.13
CA VAL A 100 16.98 -5.61 1.56
C VAL A 100 18.20 -5.91 2.42
N SER A 101 19.02 -6.92 2.05
CA SER A 101 20.21 -7.30 2.83
C SER A 101 21.26 -6.18 2.87
N ALA A 102 21.40 -5.41 1.80
CA ALA A 102 22.29 -4.24 1.77
C ALA A 102 21.81 -3.11 2.72
N SER A 103 20.52 -3.14 3.10
CA SER A 103 19.89 -2.17 4.00
C SER A 103 19.83 -2.63 5.46
N VAL A 104 20.07 -3.93 5.73
CA VAL A 104 20.09 -4.53 7.07
C VAL A 104 21.40 -4.18 7.77
N GLY A 105 21.43 -3.11 8.47
CA GLY A 105 22.61 -2.64 9.25
C GLY A 105 22.62 -1.14 9.44
N GLN A 106 21.75 -0.44 8.75
CA GLN A 106 21.50 0.98 8.95
C GLN A 106 19.99 1.22 9.00
N PRO A 107 19.37 1.38 10.17
CA PRO A 107 17.92 1.60 10.31
C PRO A 107 17.40 2.83 9.53
N ASN A 108 18.30 3.73 9.12
CA ASN A 108 18.01 4.92 8.32
C ASN A 108 18.45 4.80 6.84
N ALA A 109 18.91 3.63 6.37
CA ALA A 109 19.48 3.48 5.03
C ALA A 109 18.42 3.39 3.91
N LEU A 110 17.20 2.97 4.24
CA LEU A 110 16.09 3.05 3.32
C LEU A 110 15.48 4.44 3.41
N ASP A 111 15.51 5.19 2.31
CA ASP A 111 14.76 6.42 2.25
C ASP A 111 13.25 6.15 2.43
N ARG A 112 12.49 7.20 2.67
CA ARG A 112 11.04 7.09 2.93
C ARG A 112 10.30 6.45 1.74
N PHE A 113 10.74 6.74 0.52
CA PHE A 113 10.13 6.24 -0.71
C PHE A 113 10.37 4.73 -0.86
N ALA A 114 11.61 4.26 -0.70
CA ALA A 114 11.96 2.84 -0.77
C ALA A 114 11.22 2.02 0.31
N ARG A 115 11.11 2.55 1.54
CA ARG A 115 10.31 1.93 2.61
C ARG A 115 8.83 1.80 2.22
N GLY A 116 8.25 2.87 1.68
CA GLY A 116 6.85 2.86 1.23
C GLY A 116 6.61 1.83 0.13
N LYS A 117 7.52 1.73 -0.82
CA LYS A 117 7.42 0.76 -1.91
C LYS A 117 7.54 -0.69 -1.44
N LEU A 118 8.48 -0.98 -0.55
CA LEU A 118 8.61 -2.28 0.10
C LEU A 118 7.37 -2.64 0.91
N ALA A 119 6.84 -1.69 1.68
CA ALA A 119 5.62 -1.90 2.45
C ALA A 119 4.44 -2.25 1.54
N ASN A 120 4.30 -1.57 0.39
CA ASN A 120 3.25 -1.88 -0.58
C ASN A 120 3.42 -3.29 -1.18
N MET A 121 4.64 -3.69 -1.53
CA MET A 121 4.91 -5.05 -2.05
C MET A 121 4.52 -6.14 -1.04
N HIS A 122 4.86 -5.95 0.25
CA HIS A 122 4.42 -6.86 1.31
C HIS A 122 2.90 -6.82 1.49
N ALA A 123 2.27 -5.64 1.38
CA ALA A 123 0.82 -5.49 1.46
C ALA A 123 0.08 -6.22 0.33
N ASP A 124 0.59 -6.14 -0.89
CA ASP A 124 0.02 -6.82 -2.06
C ASP A 124 0.16 -8.34 -1.93
N LEU A 125 1.31 -8.82 -1.46
CA LEU A 125 1.51 -10.24 -1.16
C LEU A 125 0.60 -10.72 -0.02
N GLY A 126 0.45 -9.91 1.04
CA GLY A 126 -0.50 -10.17 2.12
C GLY A 126 -1.94 -10.26 1.63
N ALA A 127 -2.34 -9.37 0.71
CA ALA A 127 -3.67 -9.41 0.10
C ALA A 127 -3.89 -10.67 -0.75
N ALA A 128 -2.88 -11.10 -1.52
CA ALA A 128 -2.93 -12.34 -2.30
C ALA A 128 -3.10 -13.57 -1.38
N TYR A 129 -2.33 -13.67 -0.29
CA TYR A 129 -2.48 -14.75 0.70
C TYR A 129 -3.85 -14.73 1.38
N ALA A 130 -4.34 -13.55 1.78
CA ALA A 130 -5.68 -13.41 2.36
C ALA A 130 -6.78 -13.87 1.39
N GLY A 131 -6.67 -13.54 0.11
CA GLY A 131 -7.58 -13.99 -0.93
C GLY A 131 -7.60 -15.51 -1.13
N LEU A 132 -6.52 -16.19 -0.78
CA LEU A 132 -6.39 -17.65 -0.79
C LEU A 132 -6.73 -18.30 0.56
N ALA A 133 -7.23 -17.53 1.54
CA ALA A 133 -7.46 -17.95 2.92
C ALA A 133 -6.20 -18.48 3.65
N MET A 134 -5.00 -18.11 3.16
CA MET A 134 -3.71 -18.37 3.80
C MET A 134 -3.43 -17.27 4.83
N PHE A 135 -4.20 -17.28 5.92
CA PHE A 135 -4.25 -16.15 6.84
C PHE A 135 -2.95 -15.93 7.62
N ASP A 136 -2.26 -16.99 8.02
CA ASP A 136 -0.98 -16.87 8.75
C ASP A 136 0.10 -16.22 7.87
N GLU A 137 0.14 -16.55 6.59
CA GLU A 137 1.00 -15.92 5.61
C GLU A 137 0.62 -14.44 5.41
N ALA A 138 -0.67 -14.16 5.28
CA ALA A 138 -1.16 -12.79 5.15
C ALA A 138 -0.77 -11.92 6.35
N VAL A 139 -0.94 -12.43 7.58
CA VAL A 139 -0.53 -11.74 8.80
C VAL A 139 0.97 -11.45 8.78
N ARG A 140 1.81 -12.43 8.40
CA ARG A 140 3.27 -12.21 8.31
C ARG A 140 3.64 -11.11 7.34
N GLU A 141 3.01 -11.09 6.17
CA GLU A 141 3.33 -10.09 5.15
C GLU A 141 2.81 -8.70 5.52
N TYR A 142 1.58 -8.57 6.04
CA TYR A 142 1.09 -7.29 6.55
C TYR A 142 1.91 -6.76 7.73
N SER A 143 2.40 -7.65 8.62
CA SER A 143 3.28 -7.26 9.72
C SER A 143 4.60 -6.67 9.21
N LYS A 144 5.25 -7.31 8.21
CA LYS A 144 6.46 -6.76 7.56
C LYS A 144 6.19 -5.39 6.92
N ALA A 145 5.03 -5.23 6.28
CA ALA A 145 4.64 -3.94 5.71
C ALA A 145 4.51 -2.85 6.79
N LEU A 146 3.91 -3.19 7.93
CA LEU A 146 3.74 -2.27 9.06
C LEU A 146 5.03 -2.01 9.83
N ASP A 147 5.99 -2.94 9.86
CA ASP A 147 7.34 -2.71 10.40
C ASP A 147 8.09 -1.64 9.58
N LEU A 148 7.89 -1.62 8.27
CA LEU A 148 8.46 -0.63 7.37
C LEU A 148 7.74 0.72 7.44
N CYS A 149 6.41 0.70 7.53
CA CYS A 149 5.55 1.88 7.53
C CYS A 149 4.45 1.75 8.60
N PRO A 150 4.76 2.01 9.88
CA PRO A 150 3.82 1.81 10.98
C PRO A 150 2.59 2.72 10.93
N ASP A 151 2.67 3.84 10.21
CA ASP A 151 1.62 4.84 10.12
C ASP A 151 0.60 4.58 8.98
N PHE A 152 0.66 3.43 8.32
CA PHE A 152 -0.27 3.09 7.25
C PHE A 152 -1.61 2.56 7.82
N ALA A 153 -2.56 3.48 8.02
CA ALA A 153 -3.86 3.16 8.60
C ALA A 153 -4.67 2.13 7.78
N ASP A 154 -4.56 2.15 6.46
CA ASP A 154 -5.22 1.18 5.57
C ASP A 154 -4.63 -0.23 5.71
N LEU A 155 -3.33 -0.37 5.90
CA LEU A 155 -2.71 -1.68 6.15
C LEU A 155 -3.16 -2.28 7.48
N ARG A 156 -3.34 -1.45 8.51
CA ARG A 156 -3.90 -1.91 9.79
C ARG A 156 -5.34 -2.39 9.63
N VAL A 157 -6.13 -1.74 8.80
CA VAL A 157 -7.49 -2.22 8.50
C VAL A 157 -7.44 -3.56 7.77
N ARG A 158 -6.54 -3.73 6.80
CA ARG A 158 -6.38 -5.03 6.10
C ARG A 158 -5.96 -6.14 7.06
N LEU A 159 -4.98 -5.89 7.92
CA LEU A 159 -4.55 -6.84 8.95
C LEU A 159 -5.68 -7.15 9.93
N GLY A 160 -6.41 -6.14 10.39
CA GLY A 160 -7.59 -6.32 11.25
C GLY A 160 -8.67 -7.19 10.61
N ASN A 161 -8.90 -7.04 9.31
CA ASN A 161 -9.83 -7.91 8.57
C ASN A 161 -9.36 -9.37 8.57
N VAL A 162 -8.06 -9.62 8.33
CA VAL A 162 -7.51 -10.98 8.39
C VAL A 162 -7.69 -11.58 9.79
N TYR A 163 -7.39 -10.84 10.85
CA TYR A 163 -7.64 -11.32 12.21
C TYR A 163 -9.11 -11.62 12.48
N ARG A 164 -10.03 -10.80 11.98
CA ARG A 164 -11.46 -11.06 12.08
C ARG A 164 -11.86 -12.34 11.35
N ASP A 165 -11.34 -12.55 10.15
CA ASP A 165 -11.63 -13.74 9.33
C ASP A 165 -11.05 -15.03 9.97
N MET A 166 -9.97 -14.91 10.76
CA MET A 166 -9.44 -15.96 11.63
C MET A 166 -10.25 -16.17 12.93
N GLY A 167 -11.28 -15.35 13.19
CA GLY A 167 -12.01 -15.36 14.45
C GLY A 167 -11.28 -14.70 15.63
N MET A 168 -10.13 -14.07 15.38
CA MET A 168 -9.31 -13.38 16.38
C MET A 168 -9.83 -11.96 16.63
N PHE A 169 -11.09 -11.84 17.06
CA PHE A 169 -11.81 -10.57 17.14
C PHE A 169 -11.12 -9.51 18.03
N HIS A 170 -10.45 -9.90 19.11
CA HIS A 170 -9.74 -8.96 19.98
C HIS A 170 -8.51 -8.34 19.27
N ALA A 171 -7.77 -9.14 18.51
CA ALA A 171 -6.67 -8.65 17.70
C ALA A 171 -7.17 -7.71 16.59
N ALA A 172 -8.28 -8.08 15.94
CA ALA A 172 -8.91 -7.23 14.93
C ALA A 172 -9.33 -5.87 15.51
N VAL A 173 -9.96 -5.83 16.69
CA VAL A 173 -10.32 -4.58 17.38
C VAL A 173 -9.09 -3.72 17.63
N ALA A 174 -7.97 -4.31 18.10
CA ALA A 174 -6.74 -3.57 18.36
C ALA A 174 -6.20 -2.89 17.11
N GLU A 175 -6.18 -3.58 15.96
CA GLU A 175 -5.71 -3.00 14.70
C GLU A 175 -6.64 -1.89 14.18
N PHE A 176 -7.96 -2.06 14.26
CA PHE A 176 -8.91 -1.02 13.86
C PHE A 176 -8.85 0.22 14.76
N GLU A 177 -8.70 0.02 16.08
CA GLU A 177 -8.49 1.14 17.03
C GLU A 177 -7.19 1.88 16.73
N HIS A 178 -6.13 1.16 16.36
CA HIS A 178 -4.87 1.79 15.98
C HIS A 178 -5.02 2.56 14.67
N ALA A 179 -5.68 2.01 13.66
CA ALA A 179 -5.98 2.71 12.41
C ALA A 179 -6.78 3.99 12.66
N LYS A 180 -7.79 3.93 13.56
CA LYS A 180 -8.59 5.08 13.98
C LYS A 180 -7.76 6.15 14.70
N LYS A 181 -6.77 5.76 15.52
CA LYS A 181 -5.85 6.72 16.16
C LYS A 181 -4.95 7.44 15.14
N LEU A 182 -4.46 6.71 14.13
CA LEU A 182 -3.63 7.29 13.06
C LEU A 182 -4.44 8.26 12.17
N ARG A 183 -5.69 7.91 11.88
CA ARG A 183 -6.59 8.70 11.03
C ARG A 183 -8.00 8.69 11.62
N PRO A 184 -8.35 9.69 12.45
CA PRO A 184 -9.65 9.74 13.14
C PRO A 184 -10.88 9.80 12.22
N ASP A 185 -10.72 10.32 11.01
CA ASP A 185 -11.73 10.44 9.96
C ASP A 185 -11.77 9.24 9.00
N PHE A 186 -10.93 8.21 9.25
CA PHE A 186 -10.84 7.05 8.36
C PHE A 186 -12.06 6.13 8.51
N VAL A 187 -13.06 6.37 7.69
CA VAL A 187 -14.34 5.64 7.67
C VAL A 187 -14.18 4.12 7.68
N PRO A 188 -13.30 3.48 6.86
CA PRO A 188 -13.15 2.02 6.88
C PRO A 188 -12.79 1.46 8.26
N ALA A 189 -11.91 2.12 9.01
CA ALA A 189 -11.52 1.65 10.35
C ALA A 189 -12.72 1.61 11.31
N ARG A 190 -13.56 2.65 11.32
CA ARG A 190 -14.75 2.71 12.16
C ARG A 190 -15.82 1.70 11.75
N ILE A 191 -16.05 1.52 10.44
CA ILE A 191 -17.02 0.54 9.94
C ILE A 191 -16.61 -0.86 10.39
N HIS A 192 -15.35 -1.27 10.14
CA HIS A 192 -14.89 -2.61 10.50
C HIS A 192 -14.77 -2.82 12.01
N LEU A 193 -14.41 -1.77 12.77
CA LEU A 193 -14.44 -1.79 14.24
C LEU A 193 -15.85 -2.05 14.75
N GLY A 194 -16.83 -1.31 14.26
CA GLY A 194 -18.24 -1.50 14.64
C GLY A 194 -18.74 -2.91 14.34
N VAL A 195 -18.46 -3.44 13.16
CA VAL A 195 -18.82 -4.83 12.78
C VAL A 195 -18.20 -5.84 13.75
N THR A 196 -16.93 -5.65 14.09
CA THR A 196 -16.22 -6.57 14.99
C THR A 196 -16.73 -6.46 16.43
N LEU A 197 -17.02 -5.25 16.92
CA LEU A 197 -17.63 -5.02 18.22
C LEU A 197 -19.01 -5.65 18.30
N PHE A 198 -19.81 -5.55 17.26
CA PHE A 198 -21.12 -6.19 17.17
C PHE A 198 -21.01 -7.71 17.26
N SER A 199 -20.05 -8.31 16.54
CA SER A 199 -19.77 -9.76 16.61
C SER A 199 -19.34 -10.21 18.01
N LEU A 200 -18.72 -9.32 18.80
CA LEU A 200 -18.38 -9.54 20.22
C LEU A 200 -19.55 -9.27 21.19
N GLY A 201 -20.76 -8.98 20.70
CA GLY A 201 -21.93 -8.64 21.50
C GLY A 201 -21.90 -7.21 22.10
N ARG A 202 -20.90 -6.40 21.74
CA ARG A 202 -20.72 -5.01 22.24
C ARG A 202 -21.52 -4.02 21.40
N ARG A 203 -22.85 -4.17 21.40
CA ARG A 203 -23.77 -3.47 20.51
C ARG A 203 -23.71 -1.95 20.62
N ASP A 204 -23.72 -1.43 21.85
CA ASP A 204 -23.70 0.03 22.07
C ASP A 204 -22.42 0.66 21.52
N ALA A 205 -21.28 0.00 21.74
CA ALA A 205 -20.01 0.45 21.20
C ALA A 205 -19.99 0.40 19.67
N ALA A 206 -20.59 -0.60 19.05
CA ALA A 206 -20.73 -0.67 17.60
C ALA A 206 -21.58 0.48 17.03
N LEU A 207 -22.72 0.77 17.68
CA LEU A 207 -23.59 1.89 17.31
C LEU A 207 -22.86 3.23 17.39
N VAL A 208 -22.04 3.44 18.42
CA VAL A 208 -21.20 4.65 18.54
C VAL A 208 -20.30 4.79 17.34
N GLU A 209 -19.55 3.75 16.95
CA GLU A 209 -18.62 3.84 15.80
C GLU A 209 -19.35 4.13 14.50
N TRP A 210 -20.46 3.50 14.21
CA TRP A 210 -21.23 3.76 12.99
C TRP A 210 -21.92 5.13 13.00
N THR A 211 -22.33 5.63 14.16
CA THR A 211 -22.87 6.99 14.30
C THR A 211 -21.79 8.04 14.03
N GLU A 212 -20.56 7.81 14.50
CA GLU A 212 -19.43 8.69 14.19
C GLU A 212 -19.11 8.70 12.69
N VAL A 213 -19.28 7.56 11.98
CA VAL A 213 -19.16 7.55 10.51
C VAL A 213 -20.17 8.48 9.86
N LEU A 214 -21.43 8.52 10.33
CA LEU A 214 -22.45 9.38 9.75
C LEU A 214 -22.24 10.88 10.01
N LYS A 215 -21.39 11.25 10.97
CA LYS A 215 -20.97 12.65 11.14
C LYS A 215 -19.98 13.09 10.06
N VAL A 216 -19.14 12.18 9.56
CA VAL A 216 -18.14 12.43 8.51
C VAL A 216 -18.75 12.24 7.12
N ASP A 217 -19.53 11.17 6.96
CA ASP A 217 -20.21 10.79 5.72
C ASP A 217 -21.69 10.47 6.01
N PRO A 218 -22.57 11.49 5.99
CA PRO A 218 -24.01 11.33 6.29
C PRO A 218 -24.73 10.35 5.34
N GLU A 219 -24.21 10.13 4.15
CA GLU A 219 -24.80 9.23 3.15
C GLU A 219 -24.18 7.81 3.16
N ASN A 220 -23.34 7.49 4.13
CA ASN A 220 -22.69 6.19 4.22
C ASN A 220 -23.71 5.05 4.34
N LYS A 221 -23.82 4.27 3.27
CA LYS A 221 -24.82 3.19 3.15
C LYS A 221 -24.58 2.07 4.17
N SER A 222 -23.32 1.74 4.42
CA SER A 222 -22.95 0.65 5.35
C SER A 222 -23.30 1.02 6.79
N ALA A 223 -22.94 2.23 7.23
CA ALA A 223 -23.28 2.69 8.58
C ALA A 223 -24.80 2.75 8.79
N LYS A 224 -25.55 3.32 7.83
CA LYS A 224 -27.03 3.36 7.87
C LYS A 224 -27.63 1.95 7.97
N LEU A 225 -27.11 1.00 7.19
CA LEU A 225 -27.57 -0.39 7.18
C LEU A 225 -27.34 -1.06 8.55
N TYR A 226 -26.11 -0.98 9.07
CA TYR A 226 -25.77 -1.64 10.35
C TYR A 226 -26.54 -1.05 11.52
N ILE A 227 -26.70 0.27 11.60
CA ILE A 227 -27.51 0.93 12.64
C ILE A 227 -28.97 0.43 12.57
N ARG A 228 -29.54 0.34 11.37
CA ARG A 228 -30.89 -0.18 11.18
C ARG A 228 -31.01 -1.63 11.66
N MET A 229 -30.08 -2.50 11.26
CA MET A 229 -30.10 -3.91 11.69
C MET A 229 -30.14 -4.06 13.22
N VAL A 230 -29.33 -3.28 13.93
CA VAL A 230 -29.30 -3.33 15.40
C VAL A 230 -30.61 -2.83 16.01
N ASN A 231 -31.20 -1.77 15.42
CA ASN A 231 -32.45 -1.21 15.91
C ASN A 231 -33.66 -2.13 15.61
N ASP A 232 -33.69 -2.79 14.44
CA ASP A 232 -34.76 -3.70 14.05
C ASP A 232 -34.75 -4.99 14.87
N GLU A 233 -33.60 -5.47 15.35
CA GLU A 233 -33.51 -6.59 16.30
C GLU A 233 -34.13 -6.27 17.67
N HIS A 234 -34.29 -4.99 18.03
CA HIS A 234 -34.87 -4.50 19.28
C HIS A 234 -36.21 -3.79 19.09
N GLY A 235 -36.68 -3.63 17.86
CA GLY A 235 -38.02 -3.13 17.56
C GLY A 235 -39.10 -4.10 18.06
N PRO A 236 -40.32 -3.62 18.44
CA PRO A 236 -41.41 -4.51 18.83
C PRO A 236 -41.67 -5.43 17.62
N LYS A 237 -41.63 -6.75 17.90
CA LYS A 237 -41.98 -7.75 16.88
C LYS A 237 -43.35 -7.37 16.33
N PRO A 238 -43.56 -7.28 15.02
CA PRO A 238 -44.86 -7.00 14.43
C PRO A 238 -45.80 -8.18 14.83
N GLY A 239 -46.67 -7.96 15.78
CA GLY A 239 -47.62 -9.00 16.24
C GLY A 239 -47.94 -9.07 17.72
N SER A 240 -47.29 -8.32 18.61
CA SER A 240 -47.74 -8.23 20.01
C SER A 240 -48.88 -7.21 20.11
N ALA A 241 -50.11 -7.69 19.90
CA ALA A 241 -51.30 -6.94 20.23
C ALA A 241 -51.26 -6.55 21.72
N LEU A 242 -51.44 -5.26 22.00
CA LEU A 242 -51.70 -4.76 23.36
C LEU A 242 -52.87 -5.48 23.97
N PRO A 243 -52.81 -5.99 25.19
CA PRO A 243 -53.99 -6.43 25.92
C PRO A 243 -54.87 -5.20 26.22
N ARG A 244 -56.17 -5.40 26.05
CA ARG A 244 -57.25 -4.44 26.32
C ARG A 244 -57.28 -4.05 27.80
#